data_c207c946ec8427c3c8412b65b6ece972
#
_entry.id   c207c946ec8427c3c8412b65b6ece972
#
_cell.length_a   1.000
_cell.length_b   1.000
_cell.length_c   1.000
_cell.angle_alpha   90.00
_cell.angle_beta   90.00
_cell.angle_gamma   90.00
#
_symmetry.space_group_name_H-M   'P 1'
#
loop_
_entity.id
_entity.type
_entity.pdbx_description
1 polymer ?
#
loop_
_entity_poly.entity_id
_entity_poly.type
_entity_poly.pdbx_seq_one_letter_code
_entity_poly.pdbx_strand_id
1 'polypeptide(L)'
;MKKFQLFILLVITQLTISYSQTETFYVKPISTDINYLSTADSNYVVRNTTINLNKLVLFLGGSFSSPDDYSIFCQYPATLGFDVISLSYPNNVATAPLGTSSDVLVFDKYRQELCFGTPLSAAVSVDTLNSIYTRTLKLIQYLALTYPLQNWGQYLATPTTLDWSKIIVSGHSQGSGHACYLGKNFLVERVLMFSGPNDFSTFFNNPANWLSQTGVTPTEKHFALLHIQDEIVPFSNQFANLTALGMLVADDSTLVDNLTSPFSNSHFLYTNIPALSYHASPIGANPTLPSVWNYMLTSSLTVGTNDLVLSSENFKIFPNPATTKLNIDIPSSDVSKISINNYLGQTVYKGINQTQIDIANLPSGLYFITIELGQNTITQKFIKK
;
A
#
# COMPACT_ATOMS: atom_id res chain seq x y z
N MET A 1 3.92 61.66 -50.13
CA MET A 1 4.49 60.39 -49.69
C MET A 1 4.31 60.27 -48.17
N LYS A 2 3.29 59.52 -47.73
CA LYS A 2 3.01 59.28 -46.30
C LYS A 2 3.82 58.04 -45.86
N LYS A 3 4.71 58.22 -44.92
CA LYS A 3 5.47 57.08 -44.29
C LYS A 3 4.55 56.36 -43.32
N PHE A 4 4.28 55.09 -43.59
CA PHE A 4 3.60 54.17 -42.68
C PHE A 4 4.66 53.63 -41.72
N GLN A 5 4.59 53.97 -40.44
CA GLN A 5 5.39 53.33 -39.41
C GLN A 5 4.63 52.08 -38.92
N LEU A 6 5.21 50.93 -39.18
CA LEU A 6 4.73 49.62 -38.71
C LEU A 6 5.23 49.43 -37.25
N PHE A 7 4.31 49.49 -36.29
CA PHE A 7 4.61 49.16 -34.89
C PHE A 7 4.47 47.63 -34.73
N ILE A 8 5.59 46.92 -34.58
CA ILE A 8 5.59 45.50 -34.20
C ILE A 8 5.48 45.42 -32.68
N LEU A 9 4.31 45.00 -32.19
CA LEU A 9 4.07 44.69 -30.77
C LEU A 9 4.67 43.31 -30.49
N LEU A 10 5.83 43.29 -29.81
CA LEU A 10 6.48 42.07 -29.38
C LEU A 10 5.76 41.58 -28.09
N VAL A 11 4.86 40.62 -28.24
CA VAL A 11 4.24 39.94 -27.07
C VAL A 11 5.24 38.92 -26.52
N ILE A 12 5.98 39.29 -25.51
CA ILE A 12 6.82 38.35 -24.75
C ILE A 12 5.91 37.56 -23.82
N THR A 13 5.51 36.35 -24.23
CA THR A 13 4.91 35.37 -23.34
C THR A 13 6.00 34.85 -22.41
N GLN A 14 6.04 35.34 -21.18
CA GLN A 14 6.86 34.72 -20.14
C GLN A 14 6.24 33.36 -19.83
N LEU A 15 6.84 32.28 -20.34
CA LEU A 15 6.64 30.94 -19.82
C LEU A 15 7.23 30.89 -18.41
N THR A 16 6.40 31.11 -17.41
CA THR A 16 6.75 30.81 -16.02
C THR A 16 6.82 29.30 -15.89
N ILE A 17 8.02 28.74 -15.97
CA ILE A 17 8.27 27.37 -15.55
C ILE A 17 8.07 27.37 -14.02
N SER A 18 6.91 26.90 -13.58
CA SER A 18 6.65 26.69 -12.15
C SER A 18 7.46 25.46 -11.75
N TYR A 19 8.63 25.67 -11.16
CA TYR A 19 9.29 24.61 -10.41
C TYR A 19 8.41 24.29 -9.20
N SER A 20 8.09 23.01 -9.02
CA SER A 20 7.46 22.56 -7.78
C SER A 20 8.37 22.94 -6.61
N GLN A 21 7.94 23.92 -5.82
CA GLN A 21 8.71 24.39 -4.67
C GLN A 21 8.41 23.47 -3.50
N THR A 22 9.39 22.62 -3.14
CA THR A 22 9.35 21.87 -1.89
C THR A 22 10.07 22.62 -0.80
N GLU A 23 9.47 22.61 0.39
CA GLU A 23 10.07 23.10 1.64
C GLU A 23 10.45 21.89 2.49
N THR A 24 11.66 21.91 3.05
CA THR A 24 12.20 20.86 3.91
C THR A 24 12.62 21.45 5.24
N PHE A 25 12.23 20.78 6.32
CA PHE A 25 12.67 21.18 7.66
C PHE A 25 12.76 19.99 8.61
N TYR A 26 13.45 20.18 9.72
CA TYR A 26 13.75 19.17 10.71
C TYR A 26 13.09 19.51 12.04
N VAL A 27 12.45 18.53 12.66
CA VAL A 27 11.82 18.68 13.97
C VAL A 27 12.42 17.68 14.95
N LYS A 28 13.14 18.16 15.96
CA LYS A 28 13.64 17.28 17.03
C LYS A 28 12.48 16.70 17.82
N PRO A 29 12.47 15.39 18.14
CA PRO A 29 11.42 14.78 18.95
C PRO A 29 11.18 15.54 20.27
N ILE A 30 12.23 15.98 20.96
CA ILE A 30 12.13 16.75 22.21
C ILE A 30 11.35 18.06 22.07
N SER A 31 11.25 18.62 20.87
CA SER A 31 10.41 19.80 20.61
C SER A 31 8.92 19.46 20.58
N THR A 32 8.56 18.21 20.33
CA THR A 32 7.16 17.73 20.28
C THR A 32 6.67 17.23 21.64
N ASP A 33 7.58 16.71 22.46
CA ASP A 33 7.33 16.38 23.86
C ASP A 33 8.66 16.37 24.62
N ILE A 34 8.72 17.08 25.76
CA ILE A 34 9.93 17.27 26.56
C ILE A 34 10.47 15.95 27.17
N ASN A 35 9.67 14.91 27.19
CA ASN A 35 10.08 13.60 27.71
C ASN A 35 10.85 12.76 26.68
N TYR A 36 10.95 13.20 25.43
CA TYR A 36 11.78 12.53 24.42
C TYR A 36 13.26 12.82 24.64
N LEU A 37 14.11 11.86 24.25
CA LEU A 37 15.55 12.03 24.33
C LEU A 37 16.03 13.17 23.42
N SER A 38 16.87 14.05 23.95
CA SER A 38 17.45 15.17 23.20
C SER A 38 18.44 14.72 22.11
N THR A 39 18.96 13.48 22.23
CA THR A 39 19.92 12.87 21.30
C THR A 39 19.25 12.10 20.16
N ALA A 40 17.90 11.99 20.17
CA ALA A 40 17.20 11.34 19.10
C ALA A 40 17.35 12.15 17.78
N ASP A 41 17.45 11.43 16.67
CA ASP A 41 17.48 12.03 15.33
C ASP A 41 16.25 12.89 15.09
N SER A 42 16.42 13.94 14.29
CA SER A 42 15.29 14.80 13.93
C SER A 42 14.34 14.10 12.97
N ASN A 43 13.05 14.31 13.14
CA ASN A 43 12.08 14.00 12.10
C ASN A 43 12.40 14.84 10.86
N TYR A 44 12.33 14.22 9.68
CA TYR A 44 12.52 14.88 8.41
C TYR A 44 11.15 15.15 7.79
N VAL A 45 10.84 16.44 7.55
CA VAL A 45 9.53 16.88 7.07
C VAL A 45 9.69 17.60 5.75
N VAL A 46 8.90 17.22 4.76
CA VAL A 46 8.88 17.81 3.43
C VAL A 46 7.45 18.11 3.01
N ARG A 47 7.24 19.25 2.37
CA ARG A 47 5.94 19.61 1.80
C ARG A 47 6.10 20.42 0.52
N ASN A 48 5.05 20.45 -0.29
CA ASN A 48 4.96 21.39 -1.39
C ASN A 48 4.34 22.72 -0.89
N THR A 49 4.90 23.84 -1.33
CA THR A 49 4.43 25.18 -0.91
C THR A 49 3.31 25.72 -1.81
N THR A 50 3.04 25.08 -2.96
CA THR A 50 2.07 25.53 -3.96
C THR A 50 0.93 24.56 -4.19
N ILE A 51 1.17 23.26 -4.01
CA ILE A 51 0.18 22.18 -4.23
C ILE A 51 0.00 21.44 -2.91
N ASN A 52 -1.24 21.17 -2.51
CA ASN A 52 -1.53 20.32 -1.38
C ASN A 52 -2.69 19.37 -1.72
N LEU A 53 -2.40 18.07 -1.70
CA LEU A 53 -3.38 16.99 -1.92
C LEU A 53 -4.20 16.67 -0.67
N ASN A 54 -3.93 17.31 0.47
CA ASN A 54 -4.51 17.01 1.77
C ASN A 54 -4.31 15.54 2.19
N LYS A 55 -3.17 14.97 1.82
CA LYS A 55 -2.73 13.61 2.15
C LYS A 55 -1.31 13.64 2.67
N LEU A 56 -1.06 12.84 3.69
CA LEU A 56 0.24 12.68 4.33
C LEU A 56 0.87 11.34 3.94
N VAL A 57 2.15 11.35 3.59
CA VAL A 57 3.00 10.16 3.56
C VAL A 57 3.78 10.09 4.87
N LEU A 58 3.43 9.14 5.73
CA LEU A 58 4.20 8.79 6.92
C LEU A 58 5.20 7.70 6.54
N PHE A 59 6.48 8.05 6.51
CA PHE A 59 7.56 7.13 6.17
C PHE A 59 8.30 6.64 7.43
N LEU A 60 8.52 5.33 7.51
CA LEU A 60 9.22 4.66 8.60
C LEU A 60 10.52 4.04 8.07
N GLY A 61 11.64 4.50 8.59
CA GLY A 61 12.97 4.04 8.19
C GLY A 61 13.24 2.59 8.59
N GLY A 62 14.32 2.02 8.05
CA GLY A 62 14.84 0.71 8.42
C GLY A 62 15.61 0.74 9.74
N SER A 63 16.15 -0.43 10.14
CA SER A 63 16.96 -0.54 11.34
C SER A 63 18.20 0.34 11.25
N PHE A 64 18.51 1.04 12.34
CA PHE A 64 19.70 1.89 12.53
C PHE A 64 19.82 3.10 11.59
N SER A 65 18.75 3.44 10.84
CA SER A 65 18.75 4.58 9.94
C SER A 65 18.24 5.85 10.61
N SER A 66 18.69 7.00 10.08
CA SER A 66 18.15 8.32 10.37
C SER A 66 17.00 8.67 9.41
N PRO A 67 16.04 9.53 9.80
CA PRO A 67 14.92 9.89 8.93
C PRO A 67 15.31 10.52 7.59
N ASP A 68 16.40 11.25 7.52
CA ASP A 68 16.89 11.94 6.32
C ASP A 68 17.71 11.05 5.37
N ASP A 69 18.09 9.84 5.79
CA ASP A 69 18.65 8.81 4.89
C ASP A 69 17.70 8.50 3.72
N TYR A 70 16.41 8.77 3.90
CA TYR A 70 15.34 8.51 2.94
C TYR A 70 14.90 9.75 2.15
N SER A 71 15.69 10.81 2.18
CA SER A 71 15.39 12.09 1.53
C SER A 71 15.08 11.94 0.03
N ILE A 72 15.77 11.04 -0.69
CA ILE A 72 15.54 10.78 -2.12
C ILE A 72 14.08 10.37 -2.36
N PHE A 73 13.58 9.38 -1.62
CA PHE A 73 12.17 8.98 -1.75
C PHE A 73 11.24 10.05 -1.21
N CYS A 74 11.51 10.60 -0.02
CA CYS A 74 10.59 11.53 0.67
C CYS A 74 10.36 12.85 -0.09
N GLN A 75 11.35 13.31 -0.85
CA GLN A 75 11.19 14.50 -1.71
C GLN A 75 10.18 14.26 -2.85
N TYR A 76 10.11 13.05 -3.38
CA TYR A 76 9.28 12.77 -4.55
C TYR A 76 7.78 12.95 -4.30
N PRO A 77 7.14 12.34 -3.27
CA PRO A 77 5.73 12.60 -2.98
C PRO A 77 5.43 14.07 -2.72
N ALA A 78 6.37 14.80 -2.11
CA ALA A 78 6.20 16.24 -1.90
C ALA A 78 6.12 17.02 -3.22
N THR A 79 6.88 16.62 -4.26
CA THR A 79 6.72 17.25 -5.59
C THR A 79 5.33 17.06 -6.17
N LEU A 80 4.63 15.99 -5.80
CA LEU A 80 3.26 15.70 -6.22
C LEU A 80 2.19 16.43 -5.40
N GLY A 81 2.57 17.06 -4.28
CA GLY A 81 1.67 17.79 -3.38
C GLY A 81 1.23 17.02 -2.15
N PHE A 82 1.87 15.90 -1.81
CA PHE A 82 1.72 15.26 -0.51
C PHE A 82 2.52 16.04 0.55
N ASP A 83 2.01 16.11 1.77
CA ASP A 83 2.87 16.37 2.92
C ASP A 83 3.59 15.08 3.29
N VAL A 84 4.85 15.15 3.73
CA VAL A 84 5.70 13.98 4.00
C VAL A 84 6.36 14.12 5.36
N ILE A 85 6.30 13.06 6.14
CA ILE A 85 7.03 12.91 7.39
C ILE A 85 7.83 11.62 7.33
N SER A 86 9.16 11.70 7.38
CA SER A 86 10.01 10.58 7.78
C SER A 86 10.23 10.67 9.28
N LEU A 87 9.65 9.69 10.01
CA LEU A 87 9.52 9.74 11.46
C LEU A 87 10.79 9.23 12.15
N SER A 88 11.26 9.96 13.16
CA SER A 88 12.22 9.46 14.14
C SER A 88 11.51 8.58 15.16
N TYR A 89 11.89 7.31 15.25
CA TYR A 89 11.32 6.34 16.19
C TYR A 89 12.41 5.36 16.66
N PRO A 90 12.23 4.61 17.75
CA PRO A 90 13.20 3.60 18.18
C PRO A 90 13.32 2.49 17.11
N ASN A 91 14.46 2.46 16.40
CA ASN A 91 14.74 1.50 15.32
C ASN A 91 16.11 0.80 15.48
N ASN A 92 16.63 0.79 16.70
CA ASN A 92 17.96 0.27 17.06
C ASN A 92 18.01 -1.25 17.30
N VAL A 93 16.92 -1.97 17.00
CA VAL A 93 16.85 -3.44 17.06
C VAL A 93 16.32 -3.95 15.72
N ALA A 94 17.17 -4.72 15.02
CA ALA A 94 16.80 -5.30 13.72
C ALA A 94 15.82 -6.47 13.87
N THR A 95 14.95 -6.68 12.88
CA THR A 95 13.99 -7.79 12.87
C THR A 95 14.61 -9.15 12.50
N ALA A 96 15.68 -9.17 11.72
CA ALA A 96 16.28 -10.42 11.22
C ALA A 96 16.65 -11.44 12.34
N PRO A 97 17.27 -11.04 13.47
CA PRO A 97 17.55 -11.96 14.58
C PRO A 97 16.32 -12.58 15.20
N LEU A 98 15.15 -11.91 15.13
CA LEU A 98 13.89 -12.45 15.69
C LEU A 98 13.44 -13.72 14.96
N GLY A 99 13.82 -13.89 13.69
CA GLY A 99 13.48 -15.05 12.88
C GLY A 99 13.99 -16.39 13.44
N THR A 100 15.02 -16.38 14.29
CA THR A 100 15.56 -17.59 14.93
C THR A 100 14.86 -18.00 16.23
N SER A 101 13.91 -17.18 16.68
CA SER A 101 13.16 -17.41 17.93
C SER A 101 12.22 -18.62 17.81
N SER A 102 12.13 -19.42 18.89
CA SER A 102 11.11 -20.45 19.04
C SER A 102 9.76 -19.89 19.54
N ASP A 103 9.66 -18.59 19.83
CA ASP A 103 8.40 -17.92 20.12
C ASP A 103 7.68 -17.58 18.82
N VAL A 104 6.60 -18.27 18.52
CA VAL A 104 5.81 -18.09 17.30
C VAL A 104 5.19 -16.68 17.18
N LEU A 105 5.06 -15.96 18.30
CA LEU A 105 4.53 -14.59 18.37
C LEU A 105 5.61 -13.52 18.50
N VAL A 106 6.88 -13.86 18.29
CA VAL A 106 7.99 -12.91 18.49
C VAL A 106 7.83 -11.64 17.65
N PHE A 107 7.43 -11.77 16.39
CA PHE A 107 7.21 -10.63 15.49
C PHE A 107 5.95 -9.84 15.88
N ASP A 108 4.85 -10.52 16.26
CA ASP A 108 3.62 -9.87 16.71
C ASP A 108 3.90 -8.98 17.92
N LYS A 109 4.57 -9.53 18.94
CA LYS A 109 4.96 -8.82 20.16
C LYS A 109 5.85 -7.62 19.85
N TYR A 110 6.85 -7.82 18.98
CA TYR A 110 7.77 -6.78 18.55
C TYR A 110 7.04 -5.63 17.82
N ARG A 111 6.16 -5.95 16.85
CA ARG A 111 5.39 -4.94 16.13
C ARG A 111 4.41 -4.21 17.02
N GLN A 112 3.73 -4.92 17.92
CA GLN A 112 2.79 -4.33 18.87
C GLN A 112 3.49 -3.33 19.78
N GLU A 113 4.68 -3.67 20.30
CA GLU A 113 5.40 -2.79 21.18
C GLU A 113 5.95 -1.54 20.48
N LEU A 114 6.59 -1.70 19.31
CA LEU A 114 7.09 -0.56 18.55
C LEU A 114 5.99 0.36 18.03
N CYS A 115 4.88 -0.20 17.54
CA CYS A 115 3.79 0.60 17.00
C CYS A 115 2.96 1.29 18.08
N PHE A 116 2.75 0.65 19.27
CA PHE A 116 1.78 1.12 20.25
C PHE A 116 2.32 1.27 21.67
N GLY A 117 3.52 0.78 21.94
CA GLY A 117 4.13 0.86 23.29
C GLY A 117 3.55 -0.13 24.30
N THR A 118 2.94 -1.23 23.83
CA THR A 118 2.46 -2.30 24.71
C THR A 118 3.63 -3.22 25.06
N PRO A 119 4.03 -3.39 26.32
CA PRO A 119 5.24 -4.09 26.72
C PRO A 119 5.09 -5.62 26.61
N LEU A 120 5.29 -6.16 25.41
CA LEU A 120 5.11 -7.58 25.09
C LEU A 120 6.38 -8.26 24.60
N SER A 121 7.32 -7.50 24.02
CA SER A 121 8.51 -8.04 23.39
C SER A 121 9.68 -8.15 24.38
N ALA A 122 10.39 -9.26 24.34
CA ALA A 122 11.67 -9.37 25.05
C ALA A 122 12.84 -8.71 24.29
N ALA A 123 12.64 -8.33 23.02
CA ALA A 123 13.70 -7.79 22.17
C ALA A 123 13.83 -6.26 22.25
N VAL A 124 12.76 -5.56 22.61
CA VAL A 124 12.71 -4.10 22.71
C VAL A 124 12.04 -3.67 24.02
N SER A 125 12.25 -2.41 24.39
CA SER A 125 11.53 -1.78 25.51
C SER A 125 11.10 -0.39 25.06
N VAL A 126 9.87 -0.32 24.53
CA VAL A 126 9.28 0.91 23.98
C VAL A 126 7.95 1.15 24.68
N ASP A 127 7.88 2.23 25.45
CA ASP A 127 6.65 2.66 26.11
C ASP A 127 5.68 3.35 25.14
N THR A 128 4.47 3.62 25.59
CA THR A 128 3.43 4.28 24.80
C THR A 128 3.88 5.63 24.25
N LEU A 129 4.65 6.42 25.02
CA LEU A 129 5.14 7.72 24.59
C LEU A 129 6.10 7.59 23.40
N ASN A 130 6.99 6.61 23.45
CA ASN A 130 8.01 6.38 22.43
C ASN A 130 7.52 5.55 21.23
N SER A 131 6.27 5.08 21.24
CA SER A 131 5.68 4.32 20.15
C SER A 131 5.55 5.14 18.86
N ILE A 132 5.55 4.46 17.72
CA ILE A 132 5.36 5.08 16.41
C ILE A 132 4.06 5.89 16.37
N TYR A 133 2.96 5.33 16.90
CA TYR A 133 1.67 6.01 16.97
C TYR A 133 1.75 7.34 17.72
N THR A 134 2.27 7.33 18.95
CA THR A 134 2.33 8.54 19.78
C THR A 134 3.30 9.57 19.24
N ARG A 135 4.46 9.14 18.75
CA ARG A 135 5.43 10.05 18.10
C ARG A 135 4.83 10.74 16.88
N THR A 136 4.09 10.02 16.05
CA THR A 136 3.39 10.60 14.89
C THR A 136 2.34 11.62 15.34
N LEU A 137 1.51 11.26 16.32
CA LEU A 137 0.49 12.16 16.85
C LEU A 137 1.09 13.45 17.42
N LYS A 138 2.11 13.32 18.27
CA LYS A 138 2.80 14.47 18.88
C LYS A 138 3.46 15.39 17.86
N LEU A 139 4.07 14.80 16.84
CA LEU A 139 4.69 15.58 15.76
C LEU A 139 3.62 16.37 14.97
N ILE A 140 2.51 15.75 14.59
CA ILE A 140 1.44 16.44 13.86
C ILE A 140 0.80 17.54 14.73
N GLN A 141 0.57 17.30 16.02
CA GLN A 141 0.10 18.33 16.96
C GLN A 141 1.07 19.51 17.04
N TYR A 142 2.37 19.25 17.16
CA TYR A 142 3.41 20.27 17.18
C TYR A 142 3.43 21.08 15.88
N LEU A 143 3.37 20.41 14.72
CA LEU A 143 3.37 21.07 13.43
C LEU A 143 2.11 21.95 13.24
N ALA A 144 0.95 21.46 13.69
CA ALA A 144 -0.31 22.23 13.63
C ALA A 144 -0.27 23.52 14.47
N LEU A 145 0.37 23.47 15.64
CA LEU A 145 0.55 24.63 16.51
C LEU A 145 1.62 25.60 16.01
N THR A 146 2.75 25.05 15.54
CA THR A 146 3.92 25.86 15.17
C THR A 146 3.77 26.51 13.80
N TYR A 147 3.06 25.81 12.88
CA TYR A 147 2.87 26.24 11.49
C TYR A 147 1.38 26.25 11.11
N PRO A 148 0.55 27.14 11.74
CA PRO A 148 -0.90 27.13 11.57
C PRO A 148 -1.37 27.35 10.13
N LEU A 149 -0.59 28.06 9.31
CA LEU A 149 -0.91 28.30 7.90
C LEU A 149 -0.64 27.10 6.99
N GLN A 150 0.03 26.07 7.49
CA GLN A 150 0.35 24.86 6.74
C GLN A 150 -0.72 23.75 6.86
N ASN A 151 -1.73 23.98 7.71
CA ASN A 151 -2.90 23.11 7.88
C ASN A 151 -2.59 21.66 8.32
N TRP A 152 -1.53 21.43 9.09
CA TRP A 152 -1.16 20.09 9.61
C TRP A 152 -2.25 19.45 10.46
N GLY A 153 -3.11 20.26 11.11
CA GLY A 153 -4.26 19.78 11.89
C GLY A 153 -5.28 18.95 11.10
N GLN A 154 -5.25 19.04 9.77
CA GLN A 154 -6.13 18.24 8.90
C GLN A 154 -5.91 16.72 9.00
N TYR A 155 -4.75 16.28 9.51
CA TYR A 155 -4.40 14.86 9.73
C TYR A 155 -4.81 14.35 11.11
N LEU A 156 -5.51 15.16 11.88
CA LEU A 156 -6.11 14.78 13.16
C LEU A 156 -7.62 14.60 12.98
N ALA A 157 -8.15 13.44 13.37
CA ALA A 157 -9.59 13.19 13.45
C ALA A 157 -10.22 13.90 14.65
N THR A 158 -9.47 13.93 15.76
CA THR A 158 -9.74 14.70 16.98
C THR A 158 -8.42 15.32 17.46
N PRO A 159 -8.41 16.24 18.43
CA PRO A 159 -7.16 16.77 18.99
C PRO A 159 -6.17 15.70 19.49
N THR A 160 -6.64 14.48 19.76
CA THR A 160 -5.83 13.38 20.35
C THR A 160 -5.80 12.10 19.51
N THR A 161 -6.33 12.12 18.28
CA THR A 161 -6.35 10.94 17.40
C THR A 161 -6.02 11.32 15.97
N LEU A 162 -5.32 10.42 15.25
CA LEU A 162 -4.97 10.58 13.85
C LEU A 162 -6.15 10.28 12.92
N ASP A 163 -6.27 11.02 11.82
CA ASP A 163 -7.16 10.70 10.69
C ASP A 163 -6.42 9.79 9.71
N TRP A 164 -6.40 8.48 9.99
CA TRP A 164 -5.70 7.50 9.19
C TRP A 164 -6.18 7.44 7.73
N SER A 165 -7.41 7.84 7.45
CA SER A 165 -7.96 7.86 6.09
C SER A 165 -7.24 8.84 5.15
N LYS A 166 -6.49 9.78 5.70
CA LYS A 166 -5.66 10.75 4.97
C LYS A 166 -4.17 10.41 4.97
N ILE A 167 -3.78 9.31 5.62
CA ILE A 167 -2.38 8.95 5.83
C ILE A 167 -2.04 7.72 4.99
N ILE A 168 -1.08 7.87 4.11
CA ILE A 168 -0.36 6.78 3.46
C ILE A 168 0.74 6.35 4.44
N VAL A 169 0.70 5.12 4.91
CA VAL A 169 1.80 4.56 5.70
C VAL A 169 2.80 3.89 4.79
N SER A 170 4.06 4.23 4.94
CA SER A 170 5.13 3.78 4.07
C SER A 170 6.36 3.42 4.88
N GLY A 171 7.20 2.52 4.38
CA GLY A 171 8.44 2.24 5.06
C GLY A 171 9.39 1.36 4.26
N HIS A 172 10.63 1.35 4.71
CA HIS A 172 11.71 0.55 4.14
C HIS A 172 12.19 -0.51 5.13
N SER A 173 12.50 -1.71 4.66
CA SER A 173 13.09 -2.78 5.49
C SER A 173 12.23 -3.05 6.74
N GLN A 174 12.78 -2.90 7.95
CA GLN A 174 12.03 -2.96 9.20
C GLN A 174 10.79 -2.07 9.20
N GLY A 175 10.93 -0.84 8.68
CA GLY A 175 9.84 0.13 8.61
C GLY A 175 8.70 -0.28 7.70
N SER A 176 8.95 -1.08 6.65
CA SER A 176 7.89 -1.64 5.79
C SER A 176 6.96 -2.55 6.57
N GLY A 177 7.50 -3.36 7.50
CA GLY A 177 6.70 -4.18 8.39
C GLY A 177 5.89 -3.36 9.40
N HIS A 178 6.44 -2.23 9.91
CA HIS A 178 5.67 -1.32 10.76
C HIS A 178 4.53 -0.64 9.99
N ALA A 179 4.80 -0.19 8.75
CA ALA A 179 3.77 0.38 7.89
C ALA A 179 2.64 -0.63 7.61
N CYS A 180 3.01 -1.88 7.28
CA CYS A 180 2.06 -2.96 7.08
C CYS A 180 1.24 -3.26 8.36
N TYR A 181 1.90 -3.30 9.54
CA TYR A 181 1.25 -3.56 10.82
C TYR A 181 0.28 -2.44 11.21
N LEU A 182 0.61 -1.17 10.92
CA LEU A 182 -0.33 -0.05 11.06
C LEU A 182 -1.54 -0.22 10.14
N GLY A 183 -1.34 -0.63 8.88
CA GLY A 183 -2.42 -0.93 7.94
C GLY A 183 -3.33 -2.09 8.39
N LYS A 184 -2.78 -3.08 9.14
CA LYS A 184 -3.59 -4.14 9.76
C LYS A 184 -4.50 -3.61 10.88
N ASN A 185 -4.09 -2.54 11.57
CA ASN A 185 -4.80 -2.01 12.74
C ASN A 185 -5.70 -0.81 12.42
N PHE A 186 -5.44 -0.07 11.33
CA PHE A 186 -6.18 1.12 10.94
C PHE A 186 -6.56 1.08 9.46
N LEU A 187 -7.69 1.72 9.13
CA LEU A 187 -8.06 1.97 7.73
C LEU A 187 -7.24 3.17 7.21
N VAL A 188 -6.08 2.87 6.65
CA VAL A 188 -5.20 3.89 6.07
C VAL A 188 -5.52 4.16 4.60
N GLU A 189 -5.03 5.28 4.07
CA GLU A 189 -5.21 5.59 2.64
C GLU A 189 -4.53 4.55 1.75
N ARG A 190 -3.25 4.20 2.04
CA ARG A 190 -2.46 3.16 1.39
C ARG A 190 -1.37 2.63 2.32
N VAL A 191 -0.84 1.47 2.00
CA VAL A 191 0.37 0.91 2.60
C VAL A 191 1.41 0.71 1.51
N LEU A 192 2.59 1.35 1.64
CA LEU A 192 3.69 1.21 0.69
C LEU A 192 4.89 0.54 1.38
N MET A 193 5.28 -0.62 0.90
CA MET A 193 6.35 -1.44 1.47
C MET A 193 7.53 -1.51 0.52
N PHE A 194 8.70 -1.08 1.00
CA PHE A 194 9.95 -1.15 0.26
C PHE A 194 10.88 -2.13 0.94
N SER A 195 11.39 -3.12 0.18
CA SER A 195 12.30 -4.17 0.68
C SER A 195 11.79 -4.86 1.95
N GLY A 196 10.53 -5.27 1.93
CA GLY A 196 9.84 -5.96 3.04
C GLY A 196 8.35 -6.16 2.80
N PRO A 197 7.62 -6.67 3.82
CA PRO A 197 7.99 -6.86 5.22
C PRO A 197 8.97 -8.03 5.43
N ASN A 198 9.78 -7.94 6.52
CA ASN A 198 10.90 -8.86 6.79
C ASN A 198 10.58 -9.93 7.85
N ASP A 199 9.34 -10.08 8.22
CA ASP A 199 8.87 -10.92 9.34
C ASP A 199 8.71 -12.38 8.90
N PHE A 200 9.84 -13.03 8.67
CA PHE A 200 9.92 -14.44 8.31
C PHE A 200 10.67 -15.23 9.39
N SER A 201 10.00 -16.22 9.97
CA SER A 201 10.63 -17.11 10.94
C SER A 201 11.50 -18.15 10.23
N THR A 202 12.81 -18.06 10.42
CA THR A 202 13.75 -19.09 9.97
C THR A 202 13.71 -20.34 10.86
N PHE A 203 13.25 -20.20 12.11
CA PHE A 203 13.05 -21.32 13.02
C PHE A 203 11.90 -22.23 12.56
N PHE A 204 10.76 -21.63 12.20
CA PHE A 204 9.57 -22.35 11.72
C PHE A 204 9.51 -22.47 10.19
N ASN A 205 10.41 -21.80 9.49
CA ASN A 205 10.42 -21.68 8.01
C ASN A 205 9.07 -21.17 7.43
N ASN A 206 8.51 -20.15 8.06
CA ASN A 206 7.19 -19.57 7.72
C ASN A 206 7.15 -18.06 7.94
N PRO A 207 6.29 -17.33 7.20
CA PRO A 207 5.91 -15.97 7.53
C PRO A 207 5.38 -15.84 8.96
N ALA A 208 5.56 -14.67 9.57
CA ALA A 208 4.97 -14.36 10.87
C ALA A 208 3.43 -14.47 10.83
N ASN A 209 2.83 -14.94 11.93
CA ASN A 209 1.40 -15.23 12.00
C ASN A 209 0.51 -13.99 11.73
N TRP A 210 0.94 -12.80 12.17
CA TRP A 210 0.17 -11.58 12.00
C TRP A 210 -0.06 -11.20 10.51
N LEU A 211 0.82 -11.63 9.62
CA LEU A 211 0.70 -11.34 8.19
C LEU A 211 -0.56 -11.95 7.58
N SER A 212 -0.93 -13.18 7.98
CA SER A 212 -2.12 -13.87 7.49
C SER A 212 -3.43 -13.46 8.18
N GLN A 213 -3.35 -12.69 9.27
CA GLN A 213 -4.56 -12.20 9.94
C GLN A 213 -5.29 -11.15 9.09
N THR A 214 -6.61 -11.12 9.19
CA THR A 214 -7.41 -10.09 8.51
C THR A 214 -7.05 -8.72 9.06
N GLY A 215 -6.74 -7.77 8.17
CA GLY A 215 -6.45 -6.38 8.52
C GLY A 215 -7.65 -5.46 8.32
N VAL A 216 -7.55 -4.24 8.86
CA VAL A 216 -8.56 -3.18 8.69
C VAL A 216 -8.44 -2.54 7.31
N THR A 217 -7.22 -2.30 6.83
CA THR A 217 -6.98 -1.82 5.46
C THR A 217 -7.02 -3.00 4.49
N PRO A 218 -7.88 -2.96 3.46
CA PRO A 218 -7.94 -4.00 2.43
C PRO A 218 -6.61 -4.19 1.70
N THR A 219 -6.34 -5.42 1.24
CA THR A 219 -5.07 -5.77 0.57
C THR A 219 -4.86 -5.01 -0.74
N GLU A 220 -5.92 -4.61 -1.42
CA GLU A 220 -5.91 -3.79 -2.64
C GLU A 220 -5.31 -2.39 -2.41
N LYS A 221 -5.17 -1.97 -1.16
CA LYS A 221 -4.51 -0.72 -0.77
C LYS A 221 -3.03 -0.90 -0.41
N HIS A 222 -2.50 -2.14 -0.47
CA HIS A 222 -1.12 -2.45 -0.19
C HIS A 222 -0.32 -2.54 -1.48
N PHE A 223 0.84 -1.90 -1.49
CA PHE A 223 1.82 -1.96 -2.58
C PHE A 223 3.17 -2.37 -2.03
N ALA A 224 3.90 -3.18 -2.77
CA ALA A 224 5.27 -3.55 -2.43
C ALA A 224 6.20 -3.34 -3.63
N LEU A 225 7.41 -2.83 -3.38
CA LEU A 225 8.50 -2.78 -4.35
C LEU A 225 9.74 -3.42 -3.73
N LEU A 226 10.19 -4.52 -4.32
CA LEU A 226 11.30 -5.33 -3.86
C LEU A 226 12.43 -5.35 -4.88
N HIS A 227 13.63 -5.76 -4.45
CA HIS A 227 14.70 -6.11 -5.37
C HIS A 227 14.96 -7.62 -5.36
N ILE A 228 15.03 -8.25 -6.55
CA ILE A 228 15.19 -9.71 -6.69
C ILE A 228 16.51 -10.24 -6.09
N GLN A 229 17.55 -9.41 -6.03
CA GLN A 229 18.88 -9.74 -5.50
C GLN A 229 19.12 -9.11 -4.11
N ASP A 230 18.09 -8.80 -3.36
CA ASP A 230 18.21 -8.21 -2.01
C ASP A 230 19.19 -9.03 -1.15
N GLU A 231 20.30 -8.40 -0.76
CA GLU A 231 21.41 -9.03 -0.03
C GLU A 231 21.19 -9.13 1.48
N ILE A 232 20.17 -8.43 1.99
CA ILE A 232 19.84 -8.38 3.44
C ILE A 232 18.69 -9.33 3.76
N VAL A 233 17.65 -9.30 2.95
CA VAL A 233 16.45 -10.13 3.16
C VAL A 233 16.18 -10.93 1.89
N PRO A 234 16.27 -12.27 1.95
CA PRO A 234 16.02 -13.09 0.78
C PRO A 234 14.69 -12.76 0.11
N PHE A 235 14.70 -12.54 -1.21
CA PHE A 235 13.50 -12.23 -1.99
C PHE A 235 12.39 -13.27 -1.77
N SER A 236 12.77 -14.57 -1.66
CA SER A 236 11.82 -15.64 -1.37
C SER A 236 11.06 -15.47 -0.05
N ASN A 237 11.72 -14.94 0.98
CA ASN A 237 11.09 -14.71 2.28
C ASN A 237 10.13 -13.52 2.21
N GLN A 238 10.55 -12.44 1.53
CA GLN A 238 9.68 -11.28 1.29
C GLN A 238 8.46 -11.68 0.46
N PHE A 239 8.67 -12.49 -0.59
CA PHE A 239 7.61 -13.05 -1.42
C PHE A 239 6.61 -13.87 -0.59
N ALA A 240 7.11 -14.77 0.27
CA ALA A 240 6.26 -15.57 1.16
C ALA A 240 5.46 -14.69 2.12
N ASN A 241 6.08 -13.64 2.67
CA ASN A 241 5.42 -12.67 3.55
C ASN A 241 4.28 -11.91 2.85
N LEU A 242 4.51 -11.45 1.61
CA LEU A 242 3.48 -10.78 0.81
C LEU A 242 2.35 -11.73 0.40
N THR A 243 2.68 -13.01 0.13
CA THR A 243 1.69 -14.06 -0.12
C THR A 243 0.82 -14.29 1.13
N ALA A 244 1.44 -14.39 2.31
CA ALA A 244 0.70 -14.56 3.57
C ALA A 244 -0.18 -13.33 3.88
N LEU A 245 0.24 -12.13 3.48
CA LEU A 245 -0.56 -10.90 3.58
C LEU A 245 -1.80 -10.92 2.67
N GLY A 246 -1.84 -11.82 1.68
CA GLY A 246 -2.92 -11.92 0.70
C GLY A 246 -2.77 -11.01 -0.51
N MET A 247 -1.57 -10.47 -0.77
CA MET A 247 -1.31 -9.59 -1.92
C MET A 247 -1.15 -10.35 -3.24
N LEU A 248 -0.85 -11.64 -3.19
CA LEU A 248 -0.58 -12.44 -4.37
C LEU A 248 -1.76 -13.34 -4.73
N VAL A 249 -2.36 -13.04 -5.85
CA VAL A 249 -2.99 -14.04 -6.72
C VAL A 249 -1.89 -14.45 -7.71
N ALA A 250 -1.79 -15.70 -8.09
CA ALA A 250 -0.64 -16.38 -8.69
C ALA A 250 0.07 -15.72 -9.90
N ASP A 251 -0.42 -14.61 -10.45
CA ASP A 251 0.14 -13.92 -11.62
C ASP A 251 0.28 -12.39 -11.41
N ASP A 252 0.22 -11.90 -10.16
CA ASP A 252 0.12 -10.46 -9.88
C ASP A 252 1.47 -9.78 -9.59
N SER A 253 2.60 -10.50 -9.70
CA SER A 253 3.92 -9.88 -9.50
C SER A 253 4.50 -9.36 -10.82
N THR A 254 5.01 -8.12 -10.82
CA THR A 254 5.48 -7.44 -12.04
C THR A 254 6.91 -6.93 -11.90
N LEU A 255 7.79 -7.36 -12.83
CA LEU A 255 9.12 -6.78 -13.02
C LEU A 255 8.96 -5.40 -13.70
N VAL A 256 9.37 -4.33 -13.03
CA VAL A 256 9.11 -2.95 -13.49
C VAL A 256 10.16 -2.40 -14.43
N ASP A 257 11.32 -3.03 -14.59
CA ASP A 257 12.54 -2.46 -15.20
C ASP A 257 12.37 -1.97 -16.63
N ASN A 258 11.51 -2.61 -17.42
CA ASN A 258 11.26 -2.26 -18.83
C ASN A 258 9.78 -1.93 -19.10
N LEU A 259 9.02 -1.68 -18.04
CA LEU A 259 7.60 -1.37 -18.14
C LEU A 259 7.33 0.11 -17.84
N THR A 260 6.19 0.56 -18.30
CA THR A 260 5.62 1.86 -17.96
C THR A 260 4.36 1.68 -17.15
N SER A 261 3.98 2.70 -16.35
CA SER A 261 2.69 2.71 -15.66
C SER A 261 1.55 2.37 -16.66
N PRO A 262 0.59 1.56 -16.27
CA PRO A 262 0.22 1.12 -14.91
C PRO A 262 0.82 -0.22 -14.44
N PHE A 263 1.97 -0.67 -14.93
CA PHE A 263 2.69 -1.88 -14.47
C PHE A 263 1.77 -3.10 -14.33
N SER A 264 0.96 -3.38 -15.34
CA SER A 264 -0.07 -4.46 -15.38
C SER A 264 -1.12 -4.36 -14.26
N ASN A 265 -1.29 -3.18 -13.64
CA ASN A 265 -2.10 -2.94 -12.43
C ASN A 265 -1.68 -3.79 -11.22
N SER A 266 -0.45 -4.29 -11.22
CA SER A 266 0.09 -5.10 -10.12
C SER A 266 0.35 -4.24 -8.88
N HIS A 267 0.10 -4.81 -7.71
CA HIS A 267 0.43 -4.24 -6.41
C HIS A 267 1.72 -4.81 -5.84
N PHE A 268 2.16 -5.95 -6.37
CA PHE A 268 3.47 -6.51 -6.07
C PHE A 268 4.45 -6.23 -7.21
N LEU A 269 5.36 -5.30 -6.98
CA LEU A 269 6.34 -4.83 -7.92
C LEU A 269 7.73 -5.29 -7.51
N TYR A 270 8.57 -5.61 -8.46
CA TYR A 270 9.96 -5.90 -8.18
C TYR A 270 10.88 -5.41 -9.29
N THR A 271 12.15 -5.19 -8.94
CA THR A 271 13.20 -4.71 -9.86
C THR A 271 14.42 -5.62 -9.82
N ASN A 272 15.19 -5.62 -10.89
CA ASN A 272 16.50 -6.27 -11.00
C ASN A 272 17.58 -5.28 -11.48
N ILE A 273 17.32 -3.97 -11.36
CA ILE A 273 18.23 -2.93 -11.82
C ILE A 273 19.51 -2.96 -10.96
N PRO A 274 20.71 -3.05 -11.58
CA PRO A 274 21.96 -3.04 -10.84
C PRO A 274 22.09 -1.83 -9.91
N ALA A 275 22.47 -2.07 -8.65
CA ALA A 275 22.63 -1.06 -7.61
C ALA A 275 23.83 -1.40 -6.69
N LEU A 276 24.32 -0.40 -5.96
CA LEU A 276 25.38 -0.60 -4.95
C LEU A 276 24.89 -1.38 -3.72
N SER A 277 23.63 -1.17 -3.33
CA SER A 277 22.90 -1.96 -2.36
C SER A 277 21.55 -2.29 -2.95
N TYR A 278 21.27 -3.54 -3.16
CA TYR A 278 20.00 -4.01 -3.69
C TYR A 278 18.88 -3.83 -2.68
N HIS A 279 19.17 -4.01 -1.39
CA HIS A 279 18.21 -3.78 -0.33
C HIS A 279 17.72 -2.33 -0.26
N ALA A 280 18.61 -1.35 -0.46
CA ALA A 280 18.25 0.07 -0.44
C ALA A 280 17.73 0.58 -1.80
N SER A 281 17.95 -0.16 -2.88
CA SER A 281 17.67 0.32 -4.24
C SER A 281 16.23 0.70 -4.52
N PRO A 282 15.17 0.05 -3.95
CA PRO A 282 13.77 0.42 -4.20
C PRO A 282 13.40 1.85 -3.79
N ILE A 283 14.20 2.48 -2.92
CA ILE A 283 14.01 3.86 -2.47
C ILE A 283 15.20 4.78 -2.86
N GLY A 284 16.14 4.26 -3.65
CA GLY A 284 17.38 4.93 -4.03
C GLY A 284 17.29 5.81 -5.27
N ALA A 285 18.40 6.45 -5.61
CA ALA A 285 18.52 7.35 -6.76
C ALA A 285 18.62 6.56 -8.07
N ASN A 286 17.48 6.09 -8.59
CA ASN A 286 17.39 5.46 -9.88
C ASN A 286 16.35 6.18 -10.75
N PRO A 287 16.65 6.59 -11.99
CA PRO A 287 15.78 7.42 -12.82
C PRO A 287 14.46 6.74 -13.22
N THR A 288 14.35 5.40 -13.13
CA THR A 288 13.13 4.67 -13.46
C THR A 288 12.15 4.58 -12.28
N LEU A 289 12.64 4.64 -11.05
CA LEU A 289 11.84 4.44 -9.85
C LEU A 289 10.80 5.54 -9.58
N PRO A 290 11.01 6.83 -9.90
CA PRO A 290 9.97 7.85 -9.71
C PRO A 290 8.65 7.52 -10.39
N SER A 291 8.65 6.86 -11.55
CA SER A 291 7.43 6.41 -12.22
C SER A 291 6.71 5.30 -11.45
N VAL A 292 7.48 4.39 -10.80
CA VAL A 292 6.95 3.32 -9.95
C VAL A 292 6.38 3.91 -8.66
N TRP A 293 7.11 4.82 -8.01
CA TRP A 293 6.63 5.52 -6.81
C TRP A 293 5.35 6.30 -7.11
N ASN A 294 5.30 7.01 -8.26
CA ASN A 294 4.08 7.71 -8.68
C ASN A 294 2.90 6.75 -8.79
N TYR A 295 3.08 5.61 -9.43
CA TYR A 295 2.05 4.60 -9.54
C TYR A 295 1.59 4.10 -8.15
N MET A 296 2.50 3.72 -7.27
CA MET A 296 2.17 3.26 -5.92
C MET A 296 1.42 4.32 -5.11
N LEU A 297 1.75 5.60 -5.29
CA LEU A 297 1.14 6.73 -4.57
C LEU A 297 -0.23 7.13 -5.13
N THR A 298 -0.42 7.07 -6.47
CA THR A 298 -1.52 7.78 -7.14
C THR A 298 -2.43 6.91 -7.99
N SER A 299 -2.06 5.65 -8.29
CA SER A 299 -2.90 4.75 -9.09
C SER A 299 -4.31 4.67 -8.52
N SER A 300 -5.30 4.62 -9.39
CA SER A 300 -6.68 4.38 -8.95
C SER A 300 -6.72 3.05 -8.21
N LEU A 301 -7.17 3.07 -6.97
CA LEU A 301 -7.51 1.85 -6.25
C LEU A 301 -8.80 1.34 -6.91
N THR A 302 -8.66 0.59 -7.98
CA THR A 302 -9.74 -0.29 -8.35
C THR A 302 -9.81 -1.30 -7.21
N VAL A 303 -10.75 -1.10 -6.29
CA VAL A 303 -11.27 -2.22 -5.52
C VAL A 303 -11.55 -3.27 -6.59
N GLY A 304 -10.84 -4.41 -6.53
CA GLY A 304 -10.98 -5.44 -7.54
C GLY A 304 -12.37 -6.06 -7.52
N THR A 305 -13.32 -5.34 -8.03
CA THR A 305 -14.21 -5.87 -9.01
C THR A 305 -13.36 -5.83 -10.28
N ASN A 306 -12.92 -6.97 -10.79
CA ASN A 306 -12.75 -7.14 -12.21
C ASN A 306 -14.13 -6.87 -12.84
N ASP A 307 -14.55 -5.63 -12.77
CA ASP A 307 -15.39 -5.03 -13.78
C ASP A 307 -14.49 -4.79 -14.99
N LEU A 308 -14.10 -5.89 -15.64
CA LEU A 308 -14.18 -5.86 -17.07
C LEU A 308 -15.55 -5.26 -17.36
N VAL A 309 -15.55 -4.04 -17.91
CA VAL A 309 -16.70 -3.48 -18.58
C VAL A 309 -16.92 -4.32 -19.86
N LEU A 310 -17.25 -5.56 -19.69
CA LEU A 310 -18.37 -6.14 -20.38
C LEU A 310 -19.56 -5.56 -19.62
N SER A 311 -20.14 -4.51 -20.19
CA SER A 311 -21.39 -3.94 -19.70
C SER A 311 -22.26 -5.07 -19.17
N SER A 312 -22.77 -4.93 -17.95
CA SER A 312 -23.75 -5.84 -17.34
C SER A 312 -25.02 -6.01 -18.22
N GLU A 313 -25.02 -5.43 -19.40
CA GLU A 313 -26.04 -5.54 -20.44
C GLU A 313 -25.98 -6.86 -21.20
N ASN A 314 -24.90 -7.63 -21.15
CA ASN A 314 -24.71 -8.79 -22.03
C ASN A 314 -24.68 -10.17 -21.32
N PHE A 315 -24.77 -10.23 -19.99
CA PHE A 315 -24.88 -11.50 -19.28
C PHE A 315 -26.02 -11.46 -18.27
N LYS A 316 -27.00 -12.34 -18.42
CA LYS A 316 -28.15 -12.45 -17.52
C LYS A 316 -28.34 -13.87 -17.05
N ILE A 317 -28.59 -14.04 -15.76
CA ILE A 317 -29.08 -15.29 -15.18
C ILE A 317 -30.51 -15.10 -14.69
N PHE A 318 -31.36 -16.05 -15.01
CA PHE A 318 -32.76 -15.98 -14.60
C PHE A 318 -33.39 -17.39 -14.51
N PRO A 319 -34.42 -17.54 -13.65
CA PRO A 319 -34.89 -16.56 -12.67
C PRO A 319 -33.93 -16.39 -11.50
N ASN A 320 -33.95 -15.25 -10.82
CA ASN A 320 -33.25 -15.05 -9.56
C ASN A 320 -34.18 -14.33 -8.59
N PRO A 321 -34.68 -14.97 -7.53
CA PRO A 321 -34.41 -16.34 -7.04
C PRO A 321 -34.86 -17.47 -7.98
N ALA A 322 -34.06 -18.57 -7.99
CA ALA A 322 -34.30 -19.78 -8.80
C ALA A 322 -34.74 -20.98 -7.93
N THR A 323 -35.53 -21.91 -8.52
CA THR A 323 -35.99 -23.11 -7.82
C THR A 323 -35.38 -24.41 -8.36
N THR A 324 -35.58 -24.70 -9.62
CA THR A 324 -35.10 -25.95 -10.23
C THR A 324 -34.11 -25.74 -11.36
N LYS A 325 -34.24 -24.64 -12.09
CA LYS A 325 -33.41 -24.34 -13.26
C LYS A 325 -32.90 -22.90 -13.19
N LEU A 326 -31.68 -22.72 -13.65
CA LEU A 326 -31.05 -21.42 -13.86
C LEU A 326 -30.74 -21.29 -15.35
N ASN A 327 -31.31 -20.31 -16.03
CA ASN A 327 -31.00 -19.97 -17.42
C ASN A 327 -29.87 -18.95 -17.46
N ILE A 328 -29.07 -19.06 -18.50
CA ILE A 328 -27.88 -18.21 -18.72
C ILE A 328 -28.00 -17.63 -20.12
N ASP A 329 -28.06 -16.32 -20.22
CA ASP A 329 -28.03 -15.58 -21.48
C ASP A 329 -26.62 -15.08 -21.75
N ILE A 330 -25.95 -15.66 -22.73
CA ILE A 330 -24.56 -15.35 -23.12
C ILE A 330 -24.55 -14.90 -24.57
N PRO A 331 -24.06 -13.69 -24.90
CA PRO A 331 -24.11 -13.14 -26.25
C PRO A 331 -23.11 -13.74 -27.24
N SER A 332 -22.15 -14.56 -26.83
CA SER A 332 -21.08 -15.05 -27.71
C SER A 332 -21.04 -16.56 -27.84
N SER A 333 -20.57 -17.01 -29.01
CA SER A 333 -20.41 -18.45 -29.38
C SER A 333 -19.10 -19.06 -28.88
N ASP A 334 -18.30 -18.32 -28.07
CA ASP A 334 -17.02 -18.81 -27.58
C ASP A 334 -17.19 -19.84 -26.47
N VAL A 335 -16.27 -20.82 -26.40
CA VAL A 335 -16.30 -21.88 -25.38
C VAL A 335 -16.32 -21.25 -23.99
N SER A 336 -17.42 -21.44 -23.28
CA SER A 336 -17.56 -20.97 -21.90
C SER A 336 -17.48 -22.15 -20.93
N LYS A 337 -16.60 -22.01 -19.94
CA LYS A 337 -16.60 -22.86 -18.75
C LYS A 337 -17.49 -22.22 -17.70
N ILE A 338 -18.33 -23.01 -17.07
CA ILE A 338 -19.28 -22.55 -16.06
C ILE A 338 -19.04 -23.32 -14.77
N SER A 339 -18.96 -22.60 -13.66
CA SER A 339 -18.92 -23.18 -12.32
C SER A 339 -19.94 -22.50 -11.40
N ILE A 340 -20.51 -23.26 -10.46
CA ILE A 340 -21.31 -22.71 -9.36
C ILE A 340 -20.65 -23.07 -8.06
N ASN A 341 -20.46 -22.07 -7.22
CA ASN A 341 -19.90 -22.20 -5.89
C ASN A 341 -20.96 -21.83 -4.83
N ASN A 342 -20.97 -22.54 -3.71
CA ASN A 342 -21.75 -22.16 -2.55
C ASN A 342 -21.09 -20.98 -1.80
N TYR A 343 -21.74 -20.46 -0.76
CA TYR A 343 -21.25 -19.35 0.04
C TYR A 343 -19.94 -19.64 0.82
N LEU A 344 -19.54 -20.92 0.92
CA LEU A 344 -18.25 -21.34 1.50
C LEU A 344 -17.14 -21.46 0.44
N GLY A 345 -17.42 -21.09 -0.83
CA GLY A 345 -16.47 -21.19 -1.94
C GLY A 345 -16.30 -22.61 -2.52
N GLN A 346 -17.07 -23.61 -2.04
CA GLN A 346 -17.02 -24.96 -2.56
C GLN A 346 -17.75 -25.05 -3.91
N THR A 347 -17.09 -25.62 -4.91
CA THR A 347 -17.71 -25.83 -6.23
C THR A 347 -18.74 -26.95 -6.15
N VAL A 348 -19.99 -26.62 -6.46
CA VAL A 348 -21.14 -27.56 -6.47
C VAL A 348 -21.59 -27.95 -7.87
N TYR A 349 -21.11 -27.26 -8.91
CA TYR A 349 -21.39 -27.54 -10.29
C TYR A 349 -20.25 -27.09 -11.22
N LYS A 350 -20.01 -27.87 -12.30
CA LYS A 350 -19.13 -27.47 -13.43
C LYS A 350 -19.77 -27.92 -14.75
N GLY A 351 -19.69 -27.04 -15.75
CA GLY A 351 -20.22 -27.31 -17.10
C GLY A 351 -19.46 -26.49 -18.16
N ILE A 352 -19.73 -26.82 -19.42
CA ILE A 352 -19.17 -26.13 -20.59
C ILE A 352 -20.31 -25.83 -21.57
N ASN A 353 -20.37 -24.59 -22.07
CA ASN A 353 -21.33 -24.16 -23.12
C ASN A 353 -22.80 -24.46 -22.81
N GLN A 354 -23.24 -24.27 -21.58
CA GLN A 354 -24.62 -24.51 -21.18
C GLN A 354 -25.38 -23.20 -21.02
N THR A 355 -26.57 -23.14 -21.62
CA THR A 355 -27.47 -22.00 -21.47
C THR A 355 -28.55 -22.24 -20.39
N GLN A 356 -28.60 -23.47 -19.83
CA GLN A 356 -29.52 -23.85 -18.76
C GLN A 356 -28.86 -24.88 -17.84
N ILE A 357 -28.93 -24.65 -16.54
CA ILE A 357 -28.37 -25.52 -15.50
C ILE A 357 -29.51 -26.01 -14.62
N ASP A 358 -29.57 -27.34 -14.37
CA ASP A 358 -30.45 -27.94 -13.37
C ASP A 358 -29.81 -27.73 -11.98
N ILE A 359 -30.54 -27.04 -11.11
CA ILE A 359 -30.14 -26.73 -9.73
C ILE A 359 -31.12 -27.33 -8.71
N ALA A 360 -32.02 -28.24 -9.15
CA ALA A 360 -33.06 -28.81 -8.28
C ALA A 360 -32.46 -29.46 -7.01
N ASN A 361 -31.32 -30.11 -7.14
CA ASN A 361 -30.63 -30.82 -6.05
C ASN A 361 -29.75 -29.94 -5.15
N LEU A 362 -29.61 -28.64 -5.46
CA LEU A 362 -28.88 -27.76 -4.59
C LEU A 362 -29.74 -27.33 -3.39
N PRO A 363 -29.19 -27.33 -2.17
CA PRO A 363 -29.88 -26.77 -1.00
C PRO A 363 -30.27 -25.29 -1.21
N SER A 364 -31.36 -24.87 -0.54
CA SER A 364 -31.72 -23.44 -0.53
C SER A 364 -30.60 -22.62 0.07
N GLY A 365 -30.25 -21.49 -0.58
CA GLY A 365 -29.14 -20.64 -0.12
C GLY A 365 -28.59 -19.69 -1.19
N LEU A 366 -27.51 -19.01 -0.84
CA LEU A 366 -26.76 -18.10 -1.72
C LEU A 366 -25.69 -18.86 -2.48
N TYR A 367 -25.63 -18.63 -3.78
CA TYR A 367 -24.66 -19.23 -4.71
C TYR A 367 -24.04 -18.16 -5.62
N PHE A 368 -22.86 -18.47 -6.12
CA PHE A 368 -22.15 -17.67 -7.11
C PHE A 368 -21.92 -18.51 -8.37
N ILE A 369 -22.39 -18.03 -9.51
CA ILE A 369 -22.10 -18.63 -10.81
C ILE A 369 -20.97 -17.85 -11.45
N THR A 370 -19.95 -18.57 -11.90
CA THR A 370 -18.78 -18.01 -12.59
C THR A 370 -18.72 -18.60 -14.00
N ILE A 371 -18.54 -17.73 -14.99
CA ILE A 371 -18.43 -18.07 -16.40
C ILE A 371 -17.10 -17.55 -16.93
N GLU A 372 -16.31 -18.45 -17.52
CA GLU A 372 -15.04 -18.16 -18.18
C GLU A 372 -15.25 -18.16 -19.70
N LEU A 373 -15.01 -17.01 -20.36
CA LEU A 373 -15.08 -16.79 -21.80
C LEU A 373 -13.68 -16.41 -22.32
N GLY A 374 -12.93 -17.35 -22.87
CA GLY A 374 -11.53 -17.14 -23.23
C GLY A 374 -10.69 -16.75 -22.02
N GLN A 375 -10.16 -15.52 -22.01
CA GLN A 375 -9.40 -14.97 -20.84
C GLN A 375 -10.28 -14.18 -19.86
N ASN A 376 -11.58 -14.07 -20.12
CA ASN A 376 -12.49 -13.27 -19.32
C ASN A 376 -13.30 -14.14 -18.37
N THR A 377 -13.48 -13.70 -17.14
CA THR A 377 -14.27 -14.38 -16.11
C THR A 377 -15.34 -13.45 -15.57
N ILE A 378 -16.60 -13.90 -15.56
CA ILE A 378 -17.73 -13.13 -15.03
C ILE A 378 -18.38 -13.93 -13.92
N THR A 379 -18.64 -13.29 -12.78
CA THR A 379 -19.32 -13.93 -11.63
C THR A 379 -20.57 -13.15 -11.25
N GLN A 380 -21.68 -13.86 -11.09
CA GLN A 380 -22.95 -13.31 -10.57
C GLN A 380 -23.48 -14.14 -9.41
N LYS A 381 -24.17 -13.48 -8.47
CA LYS A 381 -24.84 -14.15 -7.35
C LYS A 381 -26.28 -14.50 -7.70
N PHE A 382 -26.76 -15.65 -7.23
CA PHE A 382 -28.19 -15.99 -7.26
C PHE A 382 -28.63 -16.66 -5.96
N ILE A 383 -29.94 -16.62 -5.71
CA ILE A 383 -30.59 -17.25 -4.56
C ILE A 383 -31.33 -18.49 -5.05
N LYS A 384 -30.98 -19.65 -4.48
CA LYS A 384 -31.73 -20.90 -4.63
C LYS A 384 -32.82 -20.96 -3.54
N LYS A 385 -34.08 -21.10 -3.94
CA LYS A 385 -35.25 -21.37 -3.06
C LYS A 385 -35.48 -22.84 -2.90
#